data_b73ef2c072084ce406d1d10ee69aa2ce
#
_entry.id   b73ef2c072084ce406d1d10ee69aa2ce
#
_cell.length_a   1.000
_cell.length_b   1.000
_cell.length_c   1.000
_cell.angle_alpha   90.00
_cell.angle_beta   90.00
_cell.angle_gamma   90.00
#
_symmetry.space_group_name_H-M   'P 1'
#
loop_
_entity.id
_entity.type
_entity.pdbx_description
1 polymer ?
#
loop_
_entity_poly.entity_id
_entity_poly.type
_entity_poly.pdbx_seq_one_letter_code
_entity_poly.pdbx_strand_id
1 'polypeptide(L)'
;MEFPIKPKKVKGAHPSPVDALVYPRFAGVPTFMRLPHVPRPDELDIALIGVPFDGGTTYRPGPRFGPRNIRVQSALIRPWNPVLKTDPFSRWRIADYGDLSVNPFSIDDTYARITKQLQDVLKAKCRTACVGGDHSILLPILRAVHSGFGPVALIQFDAHGDTWSGHFGSPHSHGTPVKYAVEEGLIEEGCVLQVGLRGQVYSEHDFDFAKKHRISIVTAEEFYGRGSKLLRPFIKRIAKRPVYITLDIDVVDPAFAPGTGTPQVAGFTSAQMMDVIRSLNGINLAGCDLVEVSPPYDNGEITSLLAANLLYEMLCLF
;
A
#
# COMPACT_ATOMS: atom_id res chain seq x y z
N MET A 1 -4.85 -20.24 5.74
CA MET A 1 -6.18 -19.62 5.51
C MET A 1 -6.72 -20.15 4.18
N GLU A 2 -8.02 -20.53 4.09
CA GLU A 2 -8.60 -21.00 2.83
C GLU A 2 -8.74 -19.85 1.83
N PHE A 3 -8.30 -20.03 0.59
CA PHE A 3 -8.43 -19.08 -0.51
C PHE A 3 -9.29 -19.65 -1.64
N PRO A 4 -10.07 -18.80 -2.32
CA PRO A 4 -10.32 -17.38 -2.08
C PRO A 4 -11.17 -17.11 -0.83
N ILE A 5 -10.88 -16.03 -0.12
CA ILE A 5 -11.68 -15.58 1.03
C ILE A 5 -13.04 -15.10 0.51
N LYS A 6 -14.13 -15.63 1.08
CA LYS A 6 -15.50 -15.21 0.74
C LYS A 6 -15.97 -14.10 1.70
N PRO A 7 -16.88 -13.20 1.24
CA PRO A 7 -17.48 -12.20 2.11
C PRO A 7 -18.13 -12.82 3.35
N LYS A 8 -17.97 -12.15 4.50
CA LYS A 8 -18.56 -12.61 5.76
C LYS A 8 -20.08 -12.49 5.74
N LYS A 9 -20.78 -13.51 6.29
CA LYS A 9 -22.20 -13.45 6.60
C LYS A 9 -22.37 -12.86 8.01
N VAL A 10 -22.41 -11.53 8.12
CA VAL A 10 -22.60 -10.81 9.39
C VAL A 10 -23.97 -10.17 9.41
N LYS A 11 -24.66 -10.23 10.57
CA LYS A 11 -25.95 -9.53 10.76
C LYS A 11 -25.68 -8.03 10.88
N GLY A 12 -26.51 -7.20 10.24
CA GLY A 12 -26.45 -5.75 10.29
C GLY A 12 -26.35 -5.09 8.90
N ALA A 13 -26.41 -3.76 8.87
CA ALA A 13 -26.28 -3.00 7.64
C ALA A 13 -24.87 -3.21 7.02
N HIS A 14 -24.83 -3.34 5.69
CA HIS A 14 -23.57 -3.41 4.96
C HIS A 14 -22.89 -2.03 4.99
N PRO A 15 -21.61 -1.90 5.39
CA PRO A 15 -20.91 -0.64 5.31
C PRO A 15 -20.92 -0.11 3.87
N SER A 16 -21.29 1.14 3.70
CA SER A 16 -21.30 1.79 2.38
C SER A 16 -20.90 3.26 2.52
N PRO A 17 -20.29 3.87 1.48
CA PRO A 17 -20.00 5.29 1.46
C PRO A 17 -21.28 6.11 1.64
N VAL A 18 -21.16 7.24 2.33
CA VAL A 18 -22.29 8.21 2.43
C VAL A 18 -22.63 8.71 1.03
N ASP A 19 -23.92 8.67 0.68
CA ASP A 19 -24.40 9.12 -0.63
C ASP A 19 -24.12 10.62 -0.85
N ALA A 20 -23.30 10.91 -1.83
CA ALA A 20 -22.89 12.27 -2.17
C ALA A 20 -23.97 13.07 -2.92
N LEU A 21 -25.04 12.43 -3.36
CA LEU A 21 -26.21 13.11 -3.95
C LEU A 21 -27.17 13.62 -2.86
N VAL A 22 -27.07 13.05 -1.66
CA VAL A 22 -27.92 13.42 -0.51
C VAL A 22 -27.16 14.29 0.49
N TYR A 23 -25.89 13.97 0.76
CA TYR A 23 -25.08 14.66 1.76
C TYR A 23 -23.78 15.22 1.15
N PRO A 24 -23.50 16.53 1.28
CA PRO A 24 -22.36 17.18 0.63
C PRO A 24 -21.00 16.54 1.02
N ARG A 25 -20.08 16.46 0.06
CA ARG A 25 -18.75 15.86 0.27
C ARG A 25 -17.84 16.62 1.24
N PHE A 26 -18.06 17.92 1.36
CA PHE A 26 -17.30 18.81 2.27
C PHE A 26 -17.77 18.74 3.72
N ALA A 27 -18.84 18.00 4.02
CA ALA A 27 -19.45 17.95 5.34
C ALA A 27 -19.27 16.56 6.00
N GLY A 28 -19.30 16.55 7.32
CA GLY A 28 -19.18 15.35 8.15
C GLY A 28 -17.76 15.09 8.64
N VAL A 29 -17.58 13.97 9.36
CA VAL A 29 -16.28 13.53 9.86
C VAL A 29 -15.51 12.87 8.70
N PRO A 30 -14.29 13.33 8.38
CA PRO A 30 -13.48 12.73 7.33
C PRO A 30 -13.10 11.29 7.67
N THR A 31 -13.59 10.36 6.87
CA THR A 31 -13.20 8.93 6.86
C THR A 31 -12.76 8.54 5.45
N PHE A 32 -12.02 7.43 5.31
CA PHE A 32 -11.64 6.94 3.98
C PHE A 32 -12.89 6.70 3.14
N MET A 33 -12.98 7.40 2.00
CA MET A 33 -14.06 7.27 1.02
C MET A 33 -15.47 7.50 1.61
N ARG A 34 -15.54 8.27 2.73
CA ARG A 34 -16.78 8.53 3.48
C ARG A 34 -17.47 7.25 3.99
N LEU A 35 -16.71 6.19 4.19
CA LEU A 35 -17.17 4.96 4.80
C LEU A 35 -17.44 5.17 6.31
N PRO A 36 -18.29 4.35 6.94
CA PRO A 36 -18.43 4.41 8.39
C PRO A 36 -17.11 4.05 9.09
N HIS A 37 -16.89 4.66 10.26
CA HIS A 37 -15.81 4.26 11.17
C HIS A 37 -16.25 3.05 11.98
N VAL A 38 -15.58 1.90 11.77
CA VAL A 38 -15.91 0.62 12.41
C VAL A 38 -14.64 -0.03 12.96
N PRO A 39 -14.25 0.22 14.24
CA PRO A 39 -13.04 -0.34 14.84
C PRO A 39 -13.24 -1.78 15.35
N ARG A 40 -14.01 -2.58 14.62
CA ARG A 40 -14.35 -3.98 14.94
C ARG A 40 -14.09 -4.88 13.75
N PRO A 41 -12.94 -5.58 13.72
CA PRO A 41 -12.50 -6.31 12.54
C PRO A 41 -13.34 -7.58 12.27
N ASP A 42 -14.05 -8.09 13.27
CA ASP A 42 -14.99 -9.21 13.13
C ASP A 42 -16.22 -8.86 12.27
N GLU A 43 -16.57 -7.58 12.17
CA GLU A 43 -17.65 -7.08 11.33
C GLU A 43 -17.23 -6.76 9.89
N LEU A 44 -15.92 -6.79 9.58
CA LEU A 44 -15.35 -6.38 8.31
C LEU A 44 -14.72 -7.54 7.54
N ASP A 45 -14.76 -7.45 6.22
CA ASP A 45 -13.96 -8.29 5.31
C ASP A 45 -12.62 -7.64 4.99
N ILE A 46 -12.61 -6.29 4.91
CA ILE A 46 -11.44 -5.47 4.64
C ILE A 46 -11.48 -4.25 5.56
N ALA A 47 -10.43 -4.01 6.31
CA ALA A 47 -10.23 -2.83 7.12
C ALA A 47 -9.32 -1.83 6.39
N LEU A 48 -9.80 -0.58 6.21
CA LEU A 48 -8.97 0.56 5.82
C LEU A 48 -8.33 1.13 7.07
N ILE A 49 -6.99 1.10 7.15
CA ILE A 49 -6.27 1.37 8.39
C ILE A 49 -5.20 2.44 8.15
N GLY A 50 -5.23 3.53 8.92
CA GLY A 50 -4.15 4.49 8.92
C GLY A 50 -2.97 4.04 9.79
N VAL A 51 -1.74 4.30 9.33
CA VAL A 51 -0.50 4.02 10.07
C VAL A 51 0.35 5.28 10.10
N PRO A 52 0.06 6.24 11.00
CA PRO A 52 0.63 7.59 10.99
C PRO A 52 2.04 7.65 11.62
N PHE A 53 3.02 7.01 10.98
CA PHE A 53 4.42 6.96 11.42
C PHE A 53 5.37 7.40 10.30
N ASP A 54 6.38 8.19 10.63
CA ASP A 54 7.44 8.61 9.69
C ASP A 54 8.82 8.74 10.36
N GLY A 55 9.04 7.96 11.42
CA GLY A 55 10.32 7.91 12.12
C GLY A 55 11.42 7.15 11.35
N GLY A 56 11.11 6.53 10.22
CA GLY A 56 12.05 5.84 9.33
C GLY A 56 12.54 6.69 8.15
N THR A 57 12.07 7.94 8.00
CA THR A 57 12.45 8.81 6.87
C THR A 57 13.92 9.25 6.94
N THR A 58 14.57 9.29 5.78
CA THR A 58 15.98 9.70 5.67
C THR A 58 16.17 11.14 5.19
N TYR A 59 15.13 11.78 4.66
CA TYR A 59 15.22 13.12 4.09
C TYR A 59 14.06 14.03 4.54
N ARG A 60 12.89 13.97 3.90
CA ARG A 60 11.75 14.86 4.18
C ARG A 60 10.73 14.16 5.08
N PRO A 61 10.56 14.57 6.37
CA PRO A 61 9.50 14.04 7.21
C PRO A 61 8.14 14.61 6.79
N GLY A 62 7.07 13.93 7.19
CA GLY A 62 5.69 14.39 6.93
C GLY A 62 4.71 13.29 6.54
N PRO A 63 5.15 12.07 6.13
CA PRO A 63 4.24 10.99 5.80
C PRO A 63 3.28 10.60 6.93
N ARG A 64 3.60 10.87 8.21
CA ARG A 64 2.67 10.67 9.35
C ARG A 64 1.32 11.38 9.17
N PHE A 65 1.26 12.42 8.35
CA PHE A 65 0.03 13.16 8.06
C PHE A 65 -0.73 12.60 6.84
N GLY A 66 -0.12 11.67 6.09
CA GLY A 66 -0.69 11.04 4.90
C GLY A 66 -2.08 10.44 5.12
N PRO A 67 -2.27 9.56 6.13
CA PRO A 67 -3.57 8.92 6.36
C PRO A 67 -4.70 9.92 6.56
N ARG A 68 -4.44 10.98 7.35
CA ARG A 68 -5.43 12.03 7.61
C ARG A 68 -5.81 12.79 6.33
N ASN A 69 -4.81 13.16 5.52
CA ASN A 69 -5.05 13.96 4.32
C ASN A 69 -5.73 13.13 3.23
N ILE A 70 -5.36 11.87 3.07
CA ILE A 70 -6.01 10.95 2.13
C ILE A 70 -7.47 10.71 2.51
N ARG A 71 -7.84 10.65 3.80
CA ARG A 71 -9.25 10.61 4.23
C ARG A 71 -10.04 11.78 3.67
N VAL A 72 -9.49 13.00 3.78
CA VAL A 72 -10.15 14.21 3.26
C VAL A 72 -10.32 14.12 1.74
N GLN A 73 -9.25 13.81 1.01
CA GLN A 73 -9.27 13.77 -0.46
C GLN A 73 -10.10 12.61 -1.02
N SER A 74 -10.21 11.50 -0.28
CA SER A 74 -11.01 10.35 -0.68
C SER A 74 -12.53 10.60 -0.68
N ALA A 75 -12.99 11.74 -0.15
CA ALA A 75 -14.40 12.15 -0.23
C ALA A 75 -14.92 12.30 -1.68
N LEU A 76 -14.02 12.45 -2.67
CA LEU A 76 -14.35 12.51 -4.10
C LEU A 76 -14.60 11.15 -4.74
N ILE A 77 -14.20 10.06 -4.12
CA ILE A 77 -14.35 8.70 -4.65
C ILE A 77 -15.84 8.34 -4.78
N ARG A 78 -16.16 7.66 -5.87
CA ARG A 78 -17.48 7.10 -6.18
C ARG A 78 -17.41 5.57 -6.16
N PRO A 79 -18.49 4.86 -5.79
CA PRO A 79 -18.41 3.42 -5.55
C PRO A 79 -18.19 2.56 -6.80
N TRP A 80 -18.68 2.99 -7.97
CA TRP A 80 -18.62 2.18 -9.20
C TRP A 80 -17.36 2.45 -10.03
N ASN A 81 -16.58 1.41 -10.31
CA ASN A 81 -15.45 1.46 -11.24
C ASN A 81 -15.90 1.01 -12.65
N PRO A 82 -16.00 1.93 -13.62
CA PRO A 82 -16.50 1.60 -14.96
C PRO A 82 -15.52 0.77 -15.79
N VAL A 83 -14.22 0.80 -15.48
CA VAL A 83 -13.17 0.05 -16.20
C VAL A 83 -13.13 -1.39 -15.74
N LEU A 84 -13.04 -1.62 -14.43
CA LEU A 84 -13.04 -2.95 -13.83
C LEU A 84 -14.46 -3.54 -13.67
N LYS A 85 -15.51 -2.73 -13.92
CA LYS A 85 -16.93 -3.10 -13.83
C LYS A 85 -17.27 -3.70 -12.47
N THR A 86 -16.82 -3.06 -11.41
CA THR A 86 -17.00 -3.51 -10.02
C THR A 86 -17.32 -2.35 -9.08
N ASP A 87 -17.97 -2.69 -7.99
CA ASP A 87 -18.13 -1.84 -6.80
C ASP A 87 -17.60 -2.63 -5.60
N PRO A 88 -16.42 -2.28 -5.08
CA PRO A 88 -15.82 -3.00 -3.96
C PRO A 88 -16.68 -2.90 -2.68
N PHE A 89 -17.42 -1.81 -2.49
CA PHE A 89 -18.21 -1.58 -1.29
C PHE A 89 -19.52 -2.38 -1.27
N SER A 90 -20.05 -2.75 -2.43
CA SER A 90 -21.18 -3.69 -2.51
C SER A 90 -20.74 -5.14 -2.38
N ARG A 91 -19.50 -5.44 -2.77
CA ARG A 91 -18.93 -6.80 -2.78
C ARG A 91 -18.38 -7.23 -1.42
N TRP A 92 -17.74 -6.30 -0.70
CA TRP A 92 -17.04 -6.55 0.55
C TRP A 92 -17.50 -5.60 1.64
N ARG A 93 -17.50 -6.05 2.88
CA ARG A 93 -17.72 -5.20 4.06
C ARG A 93 -16.44 -4.41 4.34
N ILE A 94 -16.35 -3.22 3.77
CA ILE A 94 -15.20 -2.31 3.90
C ILE A 94 -15.58 -1.13 4.78
N ALA A 95 -14.75 -0.77 5.74
CA ALA A 95 -14.93 0.44 6.54
C ALA A 95 -13.59 1.06 6.94
N ASP A 96 -13.62 2.32 7.36
CA ASP A 96 -12.50 2.97 8.03
C ASP A 96 -12.36 2.38 9.44
N TYR A 97 -11.27 1.67 9.67
CA TYR A 97 -10.98 1.05 10.97
C TYR A 97 -10.41 2.07 11.98
N GLY A 98 -9.90 3.21 11.49
CA GLY A 98 -9.14 4.19 12.26
C GLY A 98 -7.64 4.04 12.07
N ASP A 99 -6.89 4.62 12.99
CA ASP A 99 -5.42 4.60 12.95
C ASP A 99 -4.86 3.62 13.99
N LEU A 100 -3.73 2.97 13.62
CA LEU A 100 -2.96 2.18 14.57
C LEU A 100 -2.23 3.09 15.57
N SER A 101 -2.09 2.59 16.79
CA SER A 101 -1.23 3.22 17.79
C SER A 101 0.24 3.03 17.42
N VAL A 102 0.98 4.12 17.30
CA VAL A 102 2.42 4.16 17.00
C VAL A 102 3.16 4.92 18.09
N ASN A 103 4.49 4.72 18.18
CA ASN A 103 5.35 5.51 19.06
C ASN A 103 6.29 6.38 18.19
N PRO A 104 6.08 7.70 18.11
CA PRO A 104 6.88 8.57 17.25
C PRO A 104 8.35 8.69 17.67
N PHE A 105 8.71 8.18 18.85
CA PHE A 105 10.07 8.25 19.41
C PHE A 105 10.83 6.92 19.33
N SER A 106 10.18 5.85 18.84
CA SER A 106 10.80 4.53 18.75
C SER A 106 10.23 3.75 17.56
N ILE A 107 11.10 3.46 16.59
CA ILE A 107 10.73 2.63 15.43
C ILE A 107 10.48 1.17 15.84
N ASP A 108 11.29 0.64 16.76
CA ASP A 108 11.16 -0.75 17.22
C ASP A 108 9.86 -0.98 18.02
N ASP A 109 9.49 -0.05 18.91
CA ASP A 109 8.21 -0.10 19.64
C ASP A 109 7.04 0.08 18.65
N THR A 110 7.17 0.97 17.65
CA THR A 110 6.18 1.13 16.57
C THR A 110 6.01 -0.16 15.79
N TYR A 111 7.08 -0.82 15.40
CA TYR A 111 7.04 -2.10 14.70
C TYR A 111 6.31 -3.19 15.50
N ALA A 112 6.64 -3.30 16.79
CA ALA A 112 5.97 -4.25 17.68
C ALA A 112 4.46 -3.97 17.78
N ARG A 113 4.06 -2.68 17.90
CA ARG A 113 2.66 -2.26 18.00
C ARG A 113 1.90 -2.54 16.69
N ILE A 114 2.46 -2.15 15.53
CA ILE A 114 1.83 -2.39 14.22
C ILE A 114 1.61 -3.89 14.03
N THR A 115 2.67 -4.69 14.21
CA THR A 115 2.58 -6.14 14.05
C THR A 115 1.47 -6.74 14.93
N LYS A 116 1.44 -6.38 16.21
CA LYS A 116 0.45 -6.92 17.16
C LYS A 116 -0.98 -6.53 16.81
N GLN A 117 -1.23 -5.25 16.54
CA GLN A 117 -2.57 -4.75 16.21
C GLN A 117 -3.10 -5.36 14.92
N LEU A 118 -2.25 -5.48 13.87
CA LEU A 118 -2.66 -6.10 12.61
C LEU A 118 -2.86 -7.62 12.74
N GLN A 119 -2.08 -8.30 13.58
CA GLN A 119 -2.34 -9.72 13.89
C GLN A 119 -3.74 -9.92 14.46
N ASP A 120 -4.19 -9.02 15.35
CA ASP A 120 -5.53 -9.12 15.93
C ASP A 120 -6.63 -8.88 14.87
N VAL A 121 -6.42 -7.97 13.92
CA VAL A 121 -7.30 -7.78 12.76
C VAL A 121 -7.36 -9.04 11.89
N LEU A 122 -6.20 -9.61 11.56
CA LEU A 122 -6.11 -10.80 10.70
C LEU A 122 -6.68 -12.07 11.36
N LYS A 123 -6.53 -12.22 12.69
CA LYS A 123 -7.18 -13.32 13.46
C LYS A 123 -8.70 -13.29 13.31
N ALA A 124 -9.30 -12.11 13.18
CA ALA A 124 -10.71 -11.94 12.88
C ALA A 124 -11.06 -12.26 11.42
N LYS A 125 -10.13 -12.76 10.61
CA LYS A 125 -10.27 -13.02 9.17
C LYS A 125 -10.64 -11.76 8.37
N CYS A 126 -10.17 -10.62 8.83
CA CYS A 126 -10.31 -9.33 8.14
C CYS A 126 -8.99 -9.01 7.42
N ARG A 127 -9.04 -8.78 6.12
CA ARG A 127 -7.88 -8.33 5.34
C ARG A 127 -7.62 -6.84 5.58
N THR A 128 -6.43 -6.39 5.26
CA THR A 128 -6.01 -5.01 5.53
C THR A 128 -5.64 -4.27 4.25
N ALA A 129 -6.09 -3.03 4.16
CA ALA A 129 -5.59 -2.03 3.22
C ALA A 129 -5.05 -0.87 4.07
N CYS A 130 -3.73 -0.82 4.24
CA CYS A 130 -3.08 0.15 5.09
C CYS A 130 -2.78 1.44 4.32
N VAL A 131 -2.89 2.57 5.00
CA VAL A 131 -2.50 3.87 4.47
C VAL A 131 -1.42 4.41 5.39
N GLY A 132 -0.22 4.49 4.87
CA GLY A 132 0.94 4.76 5.69
C GLY A 132 1.31 6.21 5.81
N GLY A 133 2.17 6.31 6.63
CA GLY A 133 3.36 6.98 6.91
C GLY A 133 4.47 6.66 5.91
N ASP A 134 5.68 6.54 6.42
CA ASP A 134 6.84 6.16 5.62
C ASP A 134 6.87 4.65 5.28
N HIS A 135 7.69 4.26 4.31
CA HIS A 135 7.73 2.88 3.81
C HIS A 135 8.32 1.87 4.82
N SER A 136 8.94 2.33 5.93
CA SER A 136 9.46 1.43 6.97
C SER A 136 8.36 0.56 7.60
N ILE A 137 7.10 1.02 7.57
CA ILE A 137 5.95 0.28 8.10
C ILE A 137 5.65 -1.02 7.36
N LEU A 138 6.14 -1.20 6.12
CA LEU A 138 5.94 -2.43 5.35
C LEU A 138 6.45 -3.66 6.11
N LEU A 139 7.61 -3.58 6.77
CA LEU A 139 8.18 -4.73 7.49
C LEU A 139 7.26 -5.26 8.61
N PRO A 140 6.80 -4.45 9.58
CA PRO A 140 5.88 -4.92 10.61
C PRO A 140 4.51 -5.33 10.05
N ILE A 141 4.04 -4.73 8.96
CA ILE A 141 2.82 -5.17 8.27
C ILE A 141 3.01 -6.57 7.71
N LEU A 142 4.10 -6.84 6.99
CA LEU A 142 4.38 -8.16 6.43
C LEU A 142 4.59 -9.23 7.51
N ARG A 143 5.18 -8.90 8.68
CA ARG A 143 5.23 -9.80 9.84
C ARG A 143 3.83 -10.22 10.31
N ALA A 144 2.89 -9.27 10.34
CA ALA A 144 1.51 -9.57 10.67
C ALA A 144 0.82 -10.40 9.57
N VAL A 145 0.96 -10.01 8.31
CA VAL A 145 0.39 -10.72 7.15
C VAL A 145 0.89 -12.16 7.09
N HIS A 146 2.18 -12.39 7.30
CA HIS A 146 2.77 -13.72 7.36
C HIS A 146 2.10 -14.60 8.42
N SER A 147 1.73 -14.06 9.58
CA SER A 147 1.04 -14.83 10.63
C SER A 147 -0.36 -15.33 10.21
N GLY A 148 -1.00 -14.66 9.25
CA GLY A 148 -2.33 -15.02 8.75
C GLY A 148 -2.31 -15.83 7.46
N PHE A 149 -1.33 -15.60 6.59
CA PHE A 149 -1.29 -16.13 5.22
C PHE A 149 -0.07 -17.02 4.93
N GLY A 150 0.95 -17.04 5.82
CA GLY A 150 2.27 -17.57 5.50
C GLY A 150 3.04 -16.61 4.57
N PRO A 151 4.13 -17.09 3.95
CA PRO A 151 4.90 -16.29 3.00
C PRO A 151 4.04 -15.83 1.83
N VAL A 152 4.15 -14.55 1.46
CA VAL A 152 3.39 -13.96 0.34
C VAL A 152 4.27 -13.71 -0.87
N ALA A 153 3.68 -13.51 -2.05
CA ALA A 153 4.35 -12.83 -3.14
C ALA A 153 4.21 -11.31 -2.95
N LEU A 154 5.28 -10.55 -3.17
CA LEU A 154 5.29 -9.09 -3.04
C LEU A 154 5.32 -8.43 -4.42
N ILE A 155 4.42 -7.48 -4.65
CA ILE A 155 4.50 -6.53 -5.76
C ILE A 155 4.73 -5.15 -5.15
N GLN A 156 5.89 -4.57 -5.40
CA GLN A 156 6.28 -3.23 -4.95
C GLN A 156 6.26 -2.27 -6.14
N PHE A 157 5.51 -1.19 -6.00
CA PHE A 157 5.57 -0.03 -6.88
C PHE A 157 6.34 1.07 -6.16
N ASP A 158 7.50 1.45 -6.70
CA ASP A 158 8.46 2.30 -6.00
C ASP A 158 9.52 2.85 -6.96
N ALA A 159 10.05 4.02 -6.68
CA ALA A 159 11.26 4.51 -7.33
C ALA A 159 12.51 3.82 -6.81
N HIS A 160 12.46 3.27 -5.60
CA HIS A 160 13.57 2.70 -4.84
C HIS A 160 13.44 1.19 -4.64
N GLY A 161 14.55 0.52 -4.37
CA GLY A 161 14.55 -0.92 -4.14
C GLY A 161 14.26 -1.34 -2.69
N ASP A 162 14.49 -0.45 -1.74
CA ASP A 162 14.32 -0.64 -0.29
C ASP A 162 15.04 -1.88 0.26
N THR A 163 16.19 -2.16 -0.33
CA THR A 163 17.04 -3.32 -0.04
C THR A 163 18.36 -2.96 0.64
N TRP A 164 18.48 -1.73 1.16
CA TRP A 164 19.66 -1.31 1.92
C TRP A 164 19.72 -1.97 3.31
N SER A 165 20.93 -2.00 3.87
CA SER A 165 21.15 -2.65 5.17
C SER A 165 20.87 -1.76 6.37
N GLY A 166 20.70 -0.45 6.14
CA GLY A 166 20.43 0.54 7.18
C GLY A 166 20.84 1.94 6.76
N HIS A 167 20.44 2.92 7.57
CA HIS A 167 20.84 4.33 7.42
C HIS A 167 21.17 4.93 8.78
N PHE A 168 22.19 5.79 8.83
CA PHE A 168 22.57 6.53 10.04
C PHE A 168 22.85 5.65 11.28
N GLY A 169 23.34 4.42 11.07
CA GLY A 169 23.59 3.45 12.14
C GLY A 169 22.37 2.68 12.63
N SER A 170 21.17 2.92 12.07
CA SER A 170 19.97 2.15 12.32
C SER A 170 19.74 1.11 11.23
N PRO A 171 19.40 -0.15 11.56
CA PRO A 171 19.02 -1.14 10.57
C PRO A 171 17.65 -0.86 9.95
N HIS A 172 16.77 -0.15 10.65
CA HIS A 172 15.41 0.12 10.22
C HIS A 172 15.27 1.55 9.72
N SER A 173 14.81 1.69 8.49
CA SER A 173 14.43 2.95 7.83
C SER A 173 13.46 2.64 6.69
N HIS A 174 12.93 3.68 6.03
CA HIS A 174 12.05 3.49 4.87
C HIS A 174 12.76 2.80 3.68
N GLY A 175 14.09 2.88 3.57
CA GLY A 175 14.85 2.23 2.49
C GLY A 175 15.29 0.78 2.79
N THR A 176 14.74 0.12 3.83
CA THR A 176 15.23 -1.19 4.25
C THR A 176 14.17 -2.31 4.35
N PRO A 177 12.86 -2.04 4.25
CA PRO A 177 11.85 -3.02 4.63
C PRO A 177 11.83 -4.27 3.75
N VAL A 178 12.11 -4.14 2.46
CA VAL A 178 12.11 -5.28 1.53
C VAL A 178 13.27 -6.23 1.84
N LYS A 179 14.47 -5.70 2.17
CA LYS A 179 15.59 -6.52 2.57
C LYS A 179 15.24 -7.41 3.76
N TYR A 180 14.77 -6.80 4.84
CA TYR A 180 14.45 -7.53 6.06
C TYR A 180 13.26 -8.48 5.89
N ALA A 181 12.25 -8.11 5.10
CA ALA A 181 11.14 -8.99 4.81
C ALA A 181 11.56 -10.26 4.06
N VAL A 182 12.52 -10.15 3.13
CA VAL A 182 13.11 -11.31 2.43
C VAL A 182 13.97 -12.14 3.39
N GLU A 183 14.84 -11.51 4.19
CA GLU A 183 15.72 -12.21 5.13
C GLU A 183 14.95 -12.92 6.25
N GLU A 184 13.82 -12.37 6.71
CA GLU A 184 12.93 -13.01 7.68
C GLU A 184 12.02 -14.10 7.08
N GLY A 185 12.08 -14.33 5.77
CA GLY A 185 11.23 -15.32 5.10
C GLY A 185 9.75 -14.98 5.06
N LEU A 186 9.40 -13.68 5.17
CA LEU A 186 8.01 -13.21 5.11
C LEU A 186 7.47 -13.24 3.67
N ILE A 187 8.37 -13.25 2.70
CA ILE A 187 8.09 -13.30 1.26
C ILE A 187 8.62 -14.62 0.72
N GLU A 188 7.85 -15.25 -0.16
CA GLU A 188 8.29 -16.48 -0.81
C GLU A 188 9.48 -16.21 -1.74
N GLU A 189 10.49 -17.07 -1.70
CA GLU A 189 11.74 -16.88 -2.45
C GLU A 189 11.49 -16.74 -3.96
N GLY A 190 12.09 -15.71 -4.57
CA GLY A 190 11.91 -15.39 -5.99
C GLY A 190 10.52 -14.85 -6.34
N CYS A 191 9.69 -14.49 -5.34
CA CYS A 191 8.35 -13.96 -5.53
C CYS A 191 8.24 -12.47 -5.15
N VAL A 192 9.31 -11.69 -5.40
CA VAL A 192 9.28 -10.22 -5.35
C VAL A 192 9.31 -9.67 -6.77
N LEU A 193 8.44 -8.70 -7.05
CA LEU A 193 8.47 -7.86 -8.24
C LEU A 193 8.55 -6.39 -7.81
N GLN A 194 9.59 -5.71 -8.23
CA GLN A 194 9.76 -4.26 -8.08
C GLN A 194 9.48 -3.57 -9.40
N VAL A 195 8.63 -2.55 -9.40
CA VAL A 195 8.17 -1.83 -10.59
C VAL A 195 8.34 -0.34 -10.39
N GLY A 196 9.11 0.29 -11.27
CA GLY A 196 9.29 1.75 -11.27
C GLY A 196 10.67 2.22 -10.83
N LEU A 197 11.58 1.31 -10.49
CA LEU A 197 12.93 1.64 -10.05
C LEU A 197 13.63 2.56 -11.05
N ARG A 198 14.24 3.62 -10.55
CA ARG A 198 14.94 4.63 -11.35
C ARG A 198 15.85 5.51 -10.50
N GLY A 199 16.51 6.47 -11.15
CA GLY A 199 17.42 7.41 -10.47
C GLY A 199 18.80 6.83 -10.22
N GLN A 200 19.61 7.59 -9.49
CA GLN A 200 20.97 7.23 -9.15
C GLN A 200 20.99 6.31 -7.92
N VAL A 201 21.95 5.42 -7.88
CA VAL A 201 22.25 4.52 -6.75
C VAL A 201 23.65 4.83 -6.19
N TYR A 202 23.96 4.32 -5.01
CA TYR A 202 25.27 4.59 -4.39
C TYR A 202 26.41 3.87 -5.10
N SER A 203 26.16 2.68 -5.67
CA SER A 203 27.16 1.89 -6.38
C SER A 203 26.50 0.86 -7.30
N GLU A 204 27.32 0.23 -8.15
CA GLU A 204 26.91 -0.91 -8.99
C GLU A 204 26.46 -2.13 -8.16
N HIS A 205 26.83 -2.19 -6.87
CA HIS A 205 26.50 -3.27 -5.95
C HIS A 205 25.09 -3.14 -5.31
N ASP A 206 24.42 -2.03 -5.49
CA ASP A 206 23.08 -1.78 -4.89
C ASP A 206 22.03 -2.82 -5.35
N PHE A 207 22.25 -3.43 -6.51
CA PHE A 207 21.37 -4.48 -7.04
C PHE A 207 21.82 -5.91 -6.69
N ASP A 208 22.94 -6.12 -5.97
CA ASP A 208 23.45 -7.45 -5.67
C ASP A 208 22.50 -8.24 -4.77
N PHE A 209 21.83 -7.57 -3.82
CA PHE A 209 20.79 -8.19 -3.01
C PHE A 209 19.64 -8.71 -3.89
N ALA A 210 19.15 -7.88 -4.81
CA ALA A 210 18.07 -8.26 -5.71
C ALA A 210 18.46 -9.44 -6.62
N LYS A 211 19.67 -9.45 -7.15
CA LYS A 211 20.20 -10.57 -7.95
C LYS A 211 20.28 -11.85 -7.12
N LYS A 212 20.88 -11.78 -5.92
CA LYS A 212 21.04 -12.92 -4.99
C LYS A 212 19.71 -13.57 -4.65
N HIS A 213 18.68 -12.77 -4.38
CA HIS A 213 17.36 -13.23 -3.96
C HIS A 213 16.35 -13.35 -5.12
N ARG A 214 16.82 -13.26 -6.37
CA ARG A 214 15.98 -13.42 -7.57
C ARG A 214 14.76 -12.49 -7.61
N ILE A 215 14.93 -11.25 -7.11
CA ILE A 215 13.94 -10.20 -7.21
C ILE A 215 13.80 -9.81 -8.69
N SER A 216 12.57 -9.82 -9.19
CA SER A 216 12.27 -9.35 -10.55
C SER A 216 12.14 -7.82 -10.52
N ILE A 217 12.83 -7.15 -11.44
CA ILE A 217 12.80 -5.68 -11.54
C ILE A 217 12.22 -5.31 -12.92
N VAL A 218 11.32 -4.35 -12.94
CA VAL A 218 10.84 -3.63 -14.11
C VAL A 218 11.09 -2.15 -13.86
N THR A 219 12.09 -1.59 -14.50
CA THR A 219 12.43 -0.17 -14.35
C THR A 219 11.35 0.74 -14.96
N ALA A 220 11.33 2.01 -14.55
CA ALA A 220 10.43 2.98 -15.17
C ALA A 220 10.70 3.13 -16.67
N GLU A 221 11.98 3.10 -17.11
CA GLU A 221 12.37 3.18 -18.50
C GLU A 221 11.85 1.99 -19.33
N GLU A 222 11.99 0.75 -18.82
CA GLU A 222 11.42 -0.43 -19.48
C GLU A 222 9.90 -0.35 -19.59
N PHE A 223 9.25 0.17 -18.54
CA PHE A 223 7.80 0.31 -18.53
C PHE A 223 7.31 1.32 -19.58
N TYR A 224 8.00 2.42 -19.80
CA TYR A 224 7.63 3.40 -20.84
C TYR A 224 7.52 2.79 -22.22
N GLY A 225 8.40 1.88 -22.57
CA GLY A 225 8.40 1.26 -23.90
C GLY A 225 7.37 0.13 -24.06
N ARG A 226 6.96 -0.54 -22.97
CA ARG A 226 6.25 -1.83 -23.03
C ARG A 226 4.98 -1.90 -22.19
N GLY A 227 4.80 -1.00 -21.24
CA GLY A 227 3.62 -0.89 -20.36
C GLY A 227 3.41 -2.09 -19.43
N SER A 228 2.21 -2.20 -18.89
CA SER A 228 1.81 -3.24 -17.90
C SER A 228 1.97 -4.69 -18.39
N LYS A 229 2.15 -4.91 -19.70
CA LYS A 229 2.40 -6.25 -20.27
C LYS A 229 3.67 -6.91 -19.69
N LEU A 230 4.64 -6.11 -19.22
CA LEU A 230 5.88 -6.60 -18.58
C LEU A 230 5.62 -7.41 -17.30
N LEU A 231 4.52 -7.12 -16.60
CA LEU A 231 4.19 -7.77 -15.35
C LEU A 231 3.58 -9.18 -15.54
N ARG A 232 3.05 -9.48 -16.74
CA ARG A 232 2.32 -10.73 -17.01
C ARG A 232 3.09 -12.01 -16.67
N PRO A 233 4.39 -12.18 -17.02
CA PRO A 233 5.13 -13.38 -16.66
C PRO A 233 5.21 -13.61 -15.15
N PHE A 234 5.43 -12.54 -14.39
CA PHE A 234 5.45 -12.59 -12.93
C PHE A 234 4.07 -12.92 -12.36
N ILE A 235 3.03 -12.22 -12.78
CA ILE A 235 1.64 -12.46 -12.36
C ILE A 235 1.23 -13.91 -12.61
N LYS A 236 1.58 -14.47 -13.77
CA LYS A 236 1.31 -15.89 -14.09
C LYS A 236 2.04 -16.84 -13.12
N ARG A 237 3.29 -16.51 -12.76
CA ARG A 237 4.09 -17.31 -11.82
C ARG A 237 3.49 -17.36 -10.42
N ILE A 238 2.91 -16.24 -9.95
CA ILE A 238 2.36 -16.10 -8.60
C ILE A 238 0.85 -16.37 -8.51
N ALA A 239 0.18 -16.77 -9.58
CA ALA A 239 -1.30 -16.80 -9.71
C ALA A 239 -2.04 -17.58 -8.60
N LYS A 240 -1.38 -18.54 -7.95
CA LYS A 240 -1.96 -19.35 -6.86
C LYS A 240 -1.51 -18.92 -5.46
N ARG A 241 -0.67 -17.89 -5.36
CA ARG A 241 -0.09 -17.42 -4.11
C ARG A 241 -0.90 -16.29 -3.50
N PRO A 242 -0.88 -16.13 -2.17
CA PRO A 242 -1.32 -14.87 -1.57
C PRO A 242 -0.36 -13.77 -2.02
N VAL A 243 -0.90 -12.65 -2.49
CA VAL A 243 -0.14 -11.50 -3.00
C VAL A 243 -0.32 -10.33 -2.05
N TYR A 244 0.76 -9.65 -1.72
CA TYR A 244 0.74 -8.37 -1.06
C TYR A 244 1.21 -7.28 -2.03
N ILE A 245 0.47 -6.17 -2.11
CA ILE A 245 0.87 -5.00 -2.90
C ILE A 245 1.31 -3.91 -1.92
N THR A 246 2.52 -3.37 -2.12
CA THR A 246 2.97 -2.13 -1.50
C THR A 246 3.17 -1.07 -2.57
N LEU A 247 2.64 0.11 -2.33
CA LEU A 247 2.70 1.23 -3.26
C LEU A 247 3.30 2.44 -2.56
N ASP A 248 4.57 2.73 -2.86
CA ASP A 248 5.17 4.02 -2.57
C ASP A 248 4.71 5.03 -3.60
N ILE A 249 4.21 6.18 -3.13
CA ILE A 249 3.69 7.21 -4.04
C ILE A 249 4.78 7.84 -4.90
N ASP A 250 6.05 7.72 -4.51
CA ASP A 250 7.20 8.26 -5.26
C ASP A 250 7.51 7.48 -6.54
N VAL A 251 6.89 6.30 -6.76
CA VAL A 251 6.88 5.64 -8.07
C VAL A 251 6.32 6.56 -9.16
N VAL A 252 5.44 7.46 -8.78
CA VAL A 252 4.86 8.49 -9.64
C VAL A 252 5.85 9.64 -9.83
N ASP A 253 5.86 10.23 -11.02
CA ASP A 253 6.68 11.40 -11.30
C ASP A 253 6.27 12.60 -10.42
N PRO A 254 7.22 13.40 -9.90
CA PRO A 254 6.93 14.58 -9.09
C PRO A 254 6.02 15.62 -9.77
N ALA A 255 5.89 15.58 -11.09
CA ALA A 255 4.93 16.41 -11.81
C ALA A 255 3.46 16.05 -11.49
N PHE A 256 3.19 14.82 -11.04
CA PHE A 256 1.86 14.31 -10.68
C PHE A 256 1.73 14.01 -9.18
N ALA A 257 2.83 13.75 -8.49
CA ALA A 257 2.87 13.46 -7.06
C ALA A 257 4.07 14.14 -6.37
N PRO A 258 4.07 15.47 -6.22
CA PRO A 258 5.16 16.20 -5.56
C PRO A 258 5.23 15.96 -4.05
N GLY A 259 4.14 15.54 -3.42
CA GLY A 259 3.99 15.39 -1.98
C GLY A 259 4.56 14.08 -1.46
N THR A 260 5.88 13.90 -1.58
CA THR A 260 6.59 12.73 -1.05
C THR A 260 7.94 13.10 -0.46
N GLY A 261 8.55 12.16 0.28
CA GLY A 261 9.79 12.35 1.03
C GLY A 261 11.04 12.33 0.14
N THR A 262 11.14 11.38 -0.77
CA THR A 262 12.30 11.11 -1.62
C THR A 262 11.91 11.05 -3.10
N PRO A 263 11.44 12.17 -3.70
CA PRO A 263 10.96 12.18 -5.08
C PRO A 263 12.08 11.89 -6.09
N GLN A 264 11.76 11.08 -7.09
CA GLN A 264 12.61 10.81 -8.24
C GLN A 264 11.92 11.25 -9.54
N VAL A 265 12.65 11.93 -10.43
CA VAL A 265 12.15 12.35 -11.75
C VAL A 265 12.03 11.15 -12.70
N ALA A 266 11.35 11.33 -13.83
CA ALA A 266 11.08 10.31 -14.83
C ALA A 266 10.30 9.12 -14.24
N GLY A 267 9.31 9.43 -13.40
CA GLY A 267 8.37 8.48 -12.80
C GLY A 267 7.13 8.25 -13.65
N PHE A 268 6.23 7.42 -13.16
CA PHE A 268 4.98 7.13 -13.85
C PHE A 268 4.04 8.34 -13.84
N THR A 269 3.29 8.52 -14.91
CA THR A 269 2.13 9.40 -14.89
C THR A 269 1.00 8.78 -14.07
N SER A 270 0.06 9.61 -13.60
CA SER A 270 -1.14 9.12 -12.92
C SER A 270 -1.92 8.11 -13.77
N ALA A 271 -2.01 8.33 -15.09
CA ALA A 271 -2.69 7.41 -16.01
C ALA A 271 -2.00 6.04 -16.11
N GLN A 272 -0.65 6.01 -16.15
CA GLN A 272 0.11 4.76 -16.16
C GLN A 272 -0.04 3.98 -14.84
N MET A 273 -0.09 4.68 -13.70
CA MET A 273 -0.33 4.02 -12.41
C MET A 273 -1.73 3.39 -12.34
N MET A 274 -2.76 4.10 -12.82
CA MET A 274 -4.12 3.53 -12.91
C MET A 274 -4.14 2.29 -13.81
N ASP A 275 -3.47 2.31 -14.97
CA ASP A 275 -3.40 1.17 -15.90
C ASP A 275 -2.68 -0.03 -15.27
N VAL A 276 -1.53 0.19 -14.64
CA VAL A 276 -0.73 -0.89 -14.07
C VAL A 276 -1.45 -1.58 -12.91
N ILE A 277 -2.11 -0.84 -12.01
CA ILE A 277 -2.90 -1.44 -10.93
C ILE A 277 -4.05 -2.26 -11.51
N ARG A 278 -4.80 -1.73 -12.46
CA ARG A 278 -5.91 -2.44 -13.13
C ARG A 278 -5.45 -3.71 -13.83
N SER A 279 -4.21 -3.74 -14.35
CA SER A 279 -3.65 -4.91 -15.00
C SER A 279 -3.42 -6.10 -14.04
N LEU A 280 -3.44 -5.87 -12.72
CA LEU A 280 -3.34 -6.89 -11.67
C LEU A 280 -4.69 -7.57 -11.37
N ASN A 281 -5.77 -7.18 -12.02
CA ASN A 281 -7.09 -7.78 -11.76
C ASN A 281 -7.05 -9.31 -11.86
N GLY A 282 -7.60 -9.98 -10.82
CA GLY A 282 -7.64 -11.43 -10.72
C GLY A 282 -6.50 -12.07 -9.90
N ILE A 283 -5.59 -11.29 -9.31
CA ILE A 283 -4.63 -11.80 -8.33
C ILE A 283 -5.34 -12.20 -7.03
N ASN A 284 -4.70 -13.08 -6.24
CA ASN A 284 -5.19 -13.46 -4.91
C ASN A 284 -4.66 -12.48 -3.86
N LEU A 285 -5.29 -11.31 -3.73
CA LEU A 285 -4.81 -10.22 -2.88
C LEU A 285 -5.02 -10.52 -1.40
N ALA A 286 -3.93 -10.66 -0.65
CA ALA A 286 -3.93 -10.87 0.81
C ALA A 286 -4.10 -9.54 1.58
N GLY A 287 -3.53 -8.47 1.05
CA GLY A 287 -3.58 -7.12 1.59
C GLY A 287 -2.78 -6.15 0.73
N CYS A 288 -2.87 -4.88 1.05
CA CYS A 288 -2.08 -3.84 0.39
C CYS A 288 -1.77 -2.69 1.34
N ASP A 289 -0.79 -1.89 0.96
CA ASP A 289 -0.56 -0.57 1.55
C ASP A 289 -0.26 0.49 0.48
N LEU A 290 -0.41 1.75 0.89
CA LEU A 290 -0.02 2.93 0.16
C LEU A 290 0.72 3.85 1.13
N VAL A 291 1.95 4.23 0.79
CA VAL A 291 2.90 4.89 1.69
C VAL A 291 3.53 6.14 1.08
N GLU A 292 4.30 6.87 1.89
CA GLU A 292 5.15 8.03 1.55
C GLU A 292 4.39 9.27 1.06
N VAL A 293 3.07 9.32 1.20
CA VAL A 293 2.34 10.58 0.95
C VAL A 293 2.67 11.58 2.06
N SER A 294 3.36 12.64 1.70
CA SER A 294 3.83 13.68 2.61
C SER A 294 3.12 15.02 2.34
N PRO A 295 1.99 15.30 3.01
CA PRO A 295 1.18 16.50 2.79
C PRO A 295 1.94 17.83 2.89
N PRO A 296 2.99 17.99 3.76
CA PRO A 296 3.74 19.24 3.82
C PRO A 296 4.43 19.64 2.51
N TYR A 297 4.66 18.68 1.61
CA TYR A 297 5.28 18.90 0.30
C TYR A 297 4.29 18.77 -0.86
N ASP A 298 3.01 18.49 -0.55
CA ASP A 298 1.95 18.38 -1.56
C ASP A 298 1.51 19.78 -2.03
N ASN A 299 1.23 19.91 -3.32
CA ASN A 299 0.77 21.17 -3.91
C ASN A 299 -0.69 21.04 -4.32
N GLY A 300 -1.56 21.81 -3.69
CA GLY A 300 -2.99 21.73 -3.97
C GLY A 300 -3.57 20.33 -3.74
N GLU A 301 -2.96 19.54 -2.86
CA GLU A 301 -3.41 18.20 -2.46
C GLU A 301 -3.46 17.16 -3.60
N ILE A 302 -2.79 17.43 -4.73
CA ILE A 302 -2.82 16.56 -5.93
C ILE A 302 -2.26 15.17 -5.66
N THR A 303 -1.22 15.06 -4.81
CA THR A 303 -0.66 13.77 -4.41
C THR A 303 -1.63 12.97 -3.57
N SER A 304 -2.23 13.61 -2.57
CA SER A 304 -3.21 12.96 -1.69
C SER A 304 -4.48 12.55 -2.44
N LEU A 305 -4.91 13.35 -3.42
CA LEU A 305 -6.02 13.00 -4.32
C LEU A 305 -5.68 11.80 -5.19
N LEU A 306 -4.48 11.77 -5.79
CA LEU A 306 -4.01 10.62 -6.56
C LEU A 306 -3.95 9.37 -5.69
N ALA A 307 -3.35 9.48 -4.50
CA ALA A 307 -3.25 8.38 -3.54
C ALA A 307 -4.62 7.80 -3.18
N ALA A 308 -5.63 8.65 -2.95
CA ALA A 308 -7.00 8.20 -2.69
C ALA A 308 -7.59 7.39 -3.87
N ASN A 309 -7.30 7.79 -5.11
CA ASN A 309 -7.74 7.08 -6.32
C ASN A 309 -7.00 5.74 -6.49
N LEU A 310 -5.67 5.71 -6.27
CA LEU A 310 -4.87 4.48 -6.35
C LEU A 310 -5.29 3.47 -5.28
N LEU A 311 -5.56 3.94 -4.05
CA LEU A 311 -6.11 3.10 -2.98
C LEU A 311 -7.45 2.49 -3.38
N TYR A 312 -8.35 3.27 -3.98
CA TYR A 312 -9.64 2.76 -4.48
C TYR A 312 -9.44 1.71 -5.59
N GLU A 313 -8.52 1.92 -6.54
CA GLU A 313 -8.21 0.92 -7.56
C GLU A 313 -7.69 -0.39 -6.94
N MET A 314 -6.83 -0.29 -5.90
CA MET A 314 -6.38 -1.48 -5.17
C MET A 314 -7.52 -2.19 -4.43
N LEU A 315 -8.49 -1.46 -3.88
CA LEU A 315 -9.68 -2.07 -3.28
C LEU A 315 -10.54 -2.83 -4.30
N CYS A 316 -10.56 -2.38 -5.55
CA CYS A 316 -11.26 -3.09 -6.63
C CYS A 316 -10.63 -4.44 -7.01
N LEU A 317 -9.38 -4.71 -6.58
CA LEU A 317 -8.68 -5.97 -6.84
C LEU A 317 -9.05 -7.10 -5.85
N PHE A 318 -9.63 -6.77 -4.68
CA PHE A 318 -10.09 -7.76 -3.71
C PHE A 318 -11.33 -8.48 -4.26
#